data_50f27c4393152c39fc53fc8eee4ea83f
#
_entry.id   50f27c4393152c39fc53fc8eee4ea83f
#
_cell.length_a   1.000
_cell.length_b   1.000
_cell.length_c   1.000
_cell.angle_alpha   90.00
_cell.angle_beta   90.00
_cell.angle_gamma   90.00
#
_symmetry.space_group_name_H-M   'P 1'
#
loop_
_entity.id
_entity.type
_entity.pdbx_description
1 polymer ?
#
loop_
_entity_poly.entity_id
_entity_poly.type
_entity_poly.pdbx_seq_one_letter_code
_entity_poly.pdbx_strand_id
1 'polypeptide(L)'
;MFVPFHKIKQQGFTLLEVMIAISITALIGVASTNLLSNIIETKNVTDKRSEQLVTLQRFNQFISRDVEQIINRGIRDQYGDDQAAIILDDSDYLAQWSRLGWRNSPINDDPRAEIQRVAFQIFDINDEECEAAKLRLESWGKLAPEGSCLIRFFWPMLDRASETEAKTQILLDLVEDIEIELLATTQTPVDQESKTTPERNWYTQWPNLQTGDTKEIPTAMRWRITLPEIGQVERLWLLAYDDQ
;
A
#
# COMPACT_ATOMS: atom_id res chain seq x y z
N MET A 1 -16.20 -87.08 -22.80
CA MET A 1 -15.65 -86.58 -21.52
C MET A 1 -16.46 -85.33 -21.14
N PHE A 2 -17.51 -85.50 -20.31
CA PHE A 2 -18.41 -84.40 -19.91
C PHE A 2 -17.90 -83.78 -18.63
N VAL A 3 -17.55 -82.49 -18.70
CA VAL A 3 -17.18 -81.67 -17.53
C VAL A 3 -18.48 -81.13 -16.87
N PRO A 4 -18.70 -81.40 -15.58
CA PRO A 4 -19.93 -80.91 -14.95
C PRO A 4 -19.82 -79.41 -14.66
N PHE A 5 -20.75 -78.63 -15.20
CA PHE A 5 -20.93 -77.22 -14.85
C PHE A 5 -21.36 -77.10 -13.37
N HIS A 6 -20.48 -76.53 -12.54
CA HIS A 6 -20.82 -76.19 -11.15
C HIS A 6 -21.81 -75.01 -11.16
N LYS A 7 -23.03 -75.24 -10.71
CA LYS A 7 -24.03 -74.21 -10.48
C LYS A 7 -23.57 -73.34 -9.30
N ILE A 8 -23.10 -72.13 -9.58
CA ILE A 8 -22.84 -71.15 -8.55
C ILE A 8 -24.18 -70.76 -7.93
N LYS A 9 -24.35 -71.07 -6.63
CA LYS A 9 -25.53 -70.64 -5.86
C LYS A 9 -25.50 -69.10 -5.79
N GLN A 10 -26.40 -68.39 -6.42
CA GLN A 10 -26.64 -66.97 -6.22
C GLN A 10 -27.18 -66.79 -4.80
N GLN A 11 -26.38 -66.20 -3.91
CA GLN A 11 -26.83 -65.73 -2.61
C GLN A 11 -27.35 -64.34 -2.77
N GLY A 12 -28.61 -64.07 -2.40
CA GLY A 12 -29.19 -62.73 -2.37
C GLY A 12 -28.68 -61.93 -1.16
N PHE A 13 -28.65 -60.62 -1.29
CA PHE A 13 -28.27 -59.72 -0.18
C PHE A 13 -29.29 -59.79 0.96
N THR A 14 -28.82 -59.76 2.18
CA THR A 14 -29.65 -59.66 3.37
C THR A 14 -30.08 -58.18 3.57
N LEU A 15 -31.27 -57.98 4.13
CA LEU A 15 -31.76 -56.66 4.47
C LEU A 15 -30.81 -55.89 5.39
N LEU A 16 -30.15 -56.62 6.30
CA LEU A 16 -29.14 -56.07 7.22
C LEU A 16 -27.90 -55.52 6.48
N GLU A 17 -27.38 -56.24 5.47
CA GLU A 17 -26.25 -55.78 4.66
C GLU A 17 -26.54 -54.48 3.92
N VAL A 18 -27.75 -54.37 3.35
CA VAL A 18 -28.19 -53.14 2.66
C VAL A 18 -28.32 -51.98 3.63
N MET A 19 -28.87 -52.19 4.83
CA MET A 19 -28.98 -51.14 5.85
C MET A 19 -27.59 -50.66 6.32
N ILE A 20 -26.65 -51.57 6.54
CA ILE A 20 -25.25 -51.21 6.91
C ILE A 20 -24.58 -50.44 5.78
N ALA A 21 -24.71 -50.91 4.54
CA ALA A 21 -24.12 -50.23 3.38
C ALA A 21 -24.64 -48.78 3.21
N ILE A 22 -25.96 -48.59 3.33
CA ILE A 22 -26.58 -47.24 3.25
C ILE A 22 -26.08 -46.37 4.40
N SER A 23 -26.00 -46.90 5.63
CA SER A 23 -25.52 -46.14 6.80
C SER A 23 -24.08 -45.71 6.64
N ILE A 24 -23.19 -46.57 6.16
CA ILE A 24 -21.79 -46.24 5.90
C ILE A 24 -21.70 -45.20 4.77
N THR A 25 -22.44 -45.38 3.69
CA THR A 25 -22.45 -44.43 2.58
C THR A 25 -22.93 -43.03 3.02
N ALA A 26 -23.98 -42.99 3.85
CA ALA A 26 -24.49 -41.73 4.41
C ALA A 26 -23.44 -41.02 5.28
N LEU A 27 -22.72 -41.76 6.16
CA LEU A 27 -21.67 -41.22 6.99
C LEU A 27 -20.49 -40.67 6.16
N ILE A 28 -20.06 -41.41 5.14
CA ILE A 28 -19.04 -40.94 4.21
C ILE A 28 -19.48 -39.69 3.46
N GLY A 29 -20.73 -39.65 3.02
CA GLY A 29 -21.32 -38.48 2.35
C GLY A 29 -21.28 -37.23 3.23
N VAL A 30 -21.72 -37.33 4.49
CA VAL A 30 -21.70 -36.22 5.45
C VAL A 30 -20.25 -35.78 5.76
N ALA A 31 -19.37 -36.74 5.97
CA ALA A 31 -17.94 -36.42 6.23
C ALA A 31 -17.29 -35.72 5.03
N SER A 32 -17.59 -36.16 3.80
CA SER A 32 -17.06 -35.57 2.58
C SER A 32 -17.59 -34.15 2.33
N THR A 33 -18.86 -33.88 2.58
CA THR A 33 -19.43 -32.54 2.46
C THR A 33 -18.87 -31.56 3.47
N ASN A 34 -18.71 -31.99 4.74
CA ASN A 34 -18.10 -31.16 5.76
C ASN A 34 -16.62 -30.83 5.42
N LEU A 35 -15.86 -31.82 4.94
CA LEU A 35 -14.48 -31.62 4.51
C LEU A 35 -14.39 -30.60 3.35
N LEU A 36 -15.27 -30.75 2.36
CA LEU A 36 -15.30 -29.82 1.21
C LEU A 36 -15.65 -28.40 1.64
N SER A 37 -16.63 -28.23 2.53
CA SER A 37 -17.01 -26.91 3.06
C SER A 37 -15.84 -26.25 3.79
N ASN A 38 -15.12 -26.98 4.65
CA ASN A 38 -13.95 -26.45 5.36
C ASN A 38 -12.81 -26.07 4.42
N ILE A 39 -12.59 -26.85 3.35
CA ILE A 39 -11.58 -26.53 2.32
C ILE A 39 -11.93 -25.22 1.59
N ILE A 40 -13.19 -25.05 1.20
CA ILE A 40 -13.67 -23.84 0.52
C ILE A 40 -13.50 -22.60 1.42
N GLU A 41 -13.91 -22.72 2.69
CA GLU A 41 -13.78 -21.63 3.66
C GLU A 41 -12.30 -21.26 3.89
N THR A 42 -11.44 -22.25 4.12
CA THR A 42 -10.00 -22.06 4.30
C THR A 42 -9.38 -21.39 3.06
N LYS A 43 -9.76 -21.83 1.87
CA LYS A 43 -9.32 -21.24 0.62
C LYS A 43 -9.69 -19.76 0.54
N ASN A 44 -10.96 -19.42 0.77
CA ASN A 44 -11.44 -18.03 0.69
C ASN A 44 -10.70 -17.12 1.67
N VAL A 45 -10.46 -17.57 2.90
CA VAL A 45 -9.69 -16.81 3.91
C VAL A 45 -8.23 -16.64 3.46
N THR A 46 -7.62 -17.68 2.89
CA THR A 46 -6.23 -17.66 2.42
C THR A 46 -6.09 -16.73 1.22
N ASP A 47 -6.99 -16.79 0.26
CA ASP A 47 -6.98 -15.94 -0.93
C ASP A 47 -7.10 -14.46 -0.53
N LYS A 48 -8.02 -14.13 0.38
CA LYS A 48 -8.20 -12.76 0.91
C LYS A 48 -6.93 -12.23 1.58
N ARG A 49 -6.28 -13.04 2.44
CA ARG A 49 -5.03 -12.64 3.10
C ARG A 49 -3.87 -12.47 2.11
N SER A 50 -3.82 -13.33 1.10
CA SER A 50 -2.82 -13.23 0.04
C SER A 50 -2.95 -11.92 -0.74
N GLU A 51 -4.16 -11.51 -1.10
CA GLU A 51 -4.42 -10.23 -1.78
C GLU A 51 -4.01 -9.02 -0.93
N GLN A 52 -4.32 -9.04 0.36
CA GLN A 52 -3.88 -8.00 1.29
C GLN A 52 -2.35 -7.88 1.34
N LEU A 53 -1.63 -9.00 1.41
CA LEU A 53 -0.17 -9.01 1.39
C LEU A 53 0.39 -8.50 0.07
N VAL A 54 -0.19 -8.88 -1.06
CA VAL A 54 0.23 -8.37 -2.38
C VAL A 54 0.04 -6.85 -2.47
N THR A 55 -1.07 -6.32 -1.96
CA THR A 55 -1.33 -4.88 -1.92
C THR A 55 -0.28 -4.16 -1.08
N LEU A 56 0.04 -4.67 0.11
CA LEU A 56 1.10 -4.14 0.98
C LEU A 56 2.48 -4.19 0.32
N GLN A 57 2.80 -5.28 -0.36
CA GLN A 57 4.08 -5.40 -1.07
C GLN A 57 4.18 -4.38 -2.20
N ARG A 58 3.11 -4.20 -2.99
CA ARG A 58 3.07 -3.17 -4.04
C ARG A 58 3.22 -1.78 -3.46
N PHE A 59 2.45 -1.46 -2.41
CA PHE A 59 2.58 -0.21 -1.67
C PHE A 59 4.02 0.03 -1.24
N ASN A 60 4.64 -0.93 -0.53
CA ASN A 60 6.02 -0.82 -0.07
C ASN A 60 7.00 -0.59 -1.23
N GLN A 61 6.84 -1.27 -2.37
CA GLN A 61 7.69 -1.09 -3.55
C GLN A 61 7.55 0.32 -4.15
N PHE A 62 6.34 0.85 -4.23
CA PHE A 62 6.12 2.21 -4.75
C PHE A 62 6.72 3.26 -3.82
N ILE A 63 6.42 3.20 -2.53
CA ILE A 63 6.93 4.16 -1.56
C ILE A 63 8.45 4.07 -1.44
N SER A 64 9.03 2.86 -1.32
CA SER A 64 10.49 2.70 -1.24
C SER A 64 11.18 3.34 -2.44
N ARG A 65 10.68 3.09 -3.66
CA ARG A 65 11.23 3.71 -4.87
C ARG A 65 11.09 5.23 -4.88
N ASP A 66 9.96 5.76 -4.41
CA ASP A 66 9.72 7.19 -4.40
C ASP A 66 10.58 7.89 -3.34
N VAL A 67 10.82 7.24 -2.19
CA VAL A 67 11.66 7.78 -1.09
C VAL A 67 13.16 7.62 -1.37
N GLU A 68 13.60 6.46 -1.85
CA GLU A 68 15.01 6.20 -2.17
C GLU A 68 15.57 7.07 -3.29
N GLN A 69 14.69 7.64 -4.10
CA GLN A 69 15.05 8.53 -5.21
C GLN A 69 14.76 10.00 -4.93
N ILE A 70 14.53 10.38 -3.68
CA ILE A 70 14.35 11.77 -3.28
C ILE A 70 15.62 12.56 -3.65
N ILE A 71 15.41 13.78 -4.18
CA ILE A 71 16.46 14.74 -4.46
C ILE A 71 16.14 16.07 -3.79
N ASN A 72 17.18 16.79 -3.39
CA ASN A 72 17.05 18.11 -2.82
C ASN A 72 16.91 19.19 -3.91
N ARG A 73 15.83 19.12 -4.68
CA ARG A 73 15.52 20.10 -5.73
C ARG A 73 14.12 20.64 -5.55
N GLY A 74 14.02 21.93 -5.21
CA GLY A 74 12.75 22.66 -5.18
C GLY A 74 12.12 22.76 -6.56
N ILE A 75 10.86 23.13 -6.58
CA ILE A 75 10.09 23.38 -7.79
C ILE A 75 9.53 24.79 -7.77
N ARG A 76 9.04 25.26 -8.93
CA ARG A 76 8.15 26.41 -9.01
C ARG A 76 6.72 25.91 -9.17
N ASP A 77 5.84 26.48 -8.35
CA ASP A 77 4.42 26.19 -8.46
C ASP A 77 3.78 26.92 -9.65
N GLN A 78 2.49 26.73 -9.82
CA GLN A 78 1.70 27.36 -10.91
C GLN A 78 1.65 28.90 -10.82
N TYR A 79 2.00 29.49 -9.68
CA TYR A 79 2.04 30.95 -9.46
C TYR A 79 3.45 31.50 -9.61
N GLY A 80 4.46 30.64 -9.76
CA GLY A 80 5.87 31.01 -9.89
C GLY A 80 6.61 31.05 -8.54
N ASP A 81 5.97 30.69 -7.45
CA ASP A 81 6.55 30.65 -6.12
C ASP A 81 7.43 29.41 -5.94
N ASP A 82 8.59 29.61 -5.28
CA ASP A 82 9.53 28.54 -5.00
C ASP A 82 8.99 27.64 -3.88
N GLN A 83 8.87 26.34 -4.14
CA GLN A 83 8.49 25.32 -3.16
C GLN A 83 9.69 24.45 -2.80
N ALA A 84 9.77 24.06 -1.52
CA ALA A 84 10.82 23.18 -1.01
C ALA A 84 10.84 21.82 -1.71
N ALA A 85 12.01 21.19 -1.72
CA ALA A 85 12.20 19.85 -2.31
C ALA A 85 11.32 18.79 -1.64
N ILE A 86 11.15 18.90 -0.32
CA ILE A 86 10.29 18.04 0.50
C ILE A 86 9.34 18.94 1.29
N ILE A 87 8.07 18.59 1.31
CA ILE A 87 7.04 19.25 2.13
C ILE A 87 6.22 18.16 2.81
N LEU A 88 6.01 18.30 4.12
CA LEU A 88 5.06 17.49 4.89
C LEU A 88 3.98 18.39 5.45
N ASP A 89 2.75 17.88 5.42
CA ASP A 89 1.56 18.47 6.01
C ASP A 89 1.33 19.91 5.54
N ASP A 90 1.17 20.06 4.23
CA ASP A 90 0.66 21.30 3.65
C ASP A 90 -0.89 21.25 3.54
N SER A 91 -1.49 22.33 3.01
CA SER A 91 -2.96 22.42 2.87
C SER A 91 -3.54 21.38 1.90
N ASP A 92 -2.74 20.87 0.96
CA ASP A 92 -3.21 20.07 -0.16
C ASP A 92 -2.80 18.60 -0.04
N TYR A 93 -1.62 18.33 0.56
CA TYR A 93 -1.04 16.99 0.60
C TYR A 93 -0.43 16.66 1.97
N LEU A 94 -0.58 15.41 2.41
CA LEU A 94 0.12 14.89 3.59
C LEU A 94 1.64 14.94 3.43
N ALA A 95 2.12 14.65 2.22
CA ALA A 95 3.53 14.70 1.91
C ALA A 95 3.74 14.91 0.42
N GLN A 96 4.78 15.65 0.05
CA GLN A 96 5.20 15.79 -1.33
C GLN A 96 6.70 16.03 -1.43
N TRP A 97 7.33 15.50 -2.50
CA TRP A 97 8.75 15.69 -2.75
C TRP A 97 9.15 15.52 -4.21
N SER A 98 10.33 16.04 -4.54
CA SER A 98 10.97 15.85 -5.85
C SER A 98 11.78 14.56 -5.85
N ARG A 99 11.66 13.76 -6.92
CA ARG A 99 12.38 12.51 -7.07
C ARG A 99 12.98 12.35 -8.47
N LEU A 100 14.07 11.59 -8.55
CA LEU A 100 14.61 11.03 -9.80
C LEU A 100 13.92 9.71 -10.17
N GLY A 101 14.28 9.13 -11.28
CA GLY A 101 14.05 7.72 -11.55
C GLY A 101 13.12 7.42 -12.71
N TRP A 102 12.74 8.40 -13.50
CA TRP A 102 12.17 8.14 -14.80
C TRP A 102 13.28 8.16 -15.87
N ARG A 103 13.36 7.09 -16.65
CA ARG A 103 14.22 7.06 -17.83
C ARG A 103 13.33 7.08 -19.06
N ASN A 104 13.50 8.10 -19.89
CA ASN A 104 12.82 8.16 -21.17
C ASN A 104 13.42 7.08 -22.10
N SER A 105 12.55 6.24 -22.64
CA SER A 105 12.93 5.34 -23.72
C SER A 105 12.65 6.03 -25.06
N PRO A 106 13.52 5.95 -26.07
CA PRO A 106 13.27 6.52 -27.39
C PRO A 106 12.07 5.88 -28.13
N ILE A 107 11.51 4.80 -27.55
CA ILE A 107 10.34 4.08 -28.09
C ILE A 107 9.04 4.56 -27.43
N ASN A 108 9.12 5.38 -26.40
CA ASN A 108 7.96 5.80 -25.61
C ASN A 108 7.41 7.13 -26.14
N ASP A 109 6.19 7.13 -26.60
CA ASP A 109 5.50 8.33 -27.14
C ASP A 109 5.06 9.32 -26.04
N ASP A 110 5.25 9.02 -24.76
CA ASP A 110 4.90 9.89 -23.61
C ASP A 110 6.19 10.39 -22.92
N PRO A 111 6.82 11.47 -23.42
CA PRO A 111 8.03 12.02 -22.84
C PRO A 111 7.74 12.58 -21.46
N ARG A 112 8.52 12.16 -20.47
CA ARG A 112 8.44 12.64 -19.08
C ARG A 112 9.78 13.21 -18.67
N ALA A 113 9.75 14.18 -17.76
CA ALA A 113 10.98 14.65 -17.14
C ALA A 113 11.62 13.52 -16.31
N GLU A 114 12.96 13.47 -16.29
CA GLU A 114 13.72 12.52 -15.46
C GLU A 114 13.48 12.81 -13.96
N ILE A 115 13.22 14.07 -13.63
CA ILE A 115 12.85 14.52 -12.29
C ILE A 115 11.35 14.75 -12.28
N GLN A 116 10.69 14.24 -11.26
CA GLN A 116 9.24 14.32 -11.08
C GLN A 116 8.90 14.81 -9.67
N ARG A 117 7.78 15.50 -9.52
CA ARG A 117 7.15 15.74 -8.23
C ARG A 117 6.16 14.63 -7.95
N VAL A 118 6.18 14.11 -6.73
CA VAL A 118 5.18 13.16 -6.22
C VAL A 118 4.55 13.74 -4.97
N ALA A 119 3.27 13.44 -4.76
CA ALA A 119 2.55 13.81 -3.55
C ALA A 119 1.64 12.67 -3.12
N PHE A 120 1.26 12.68 -1.84
CA PHE A 120 0.43 11.65 -1.21
C PHE A 120 -0.65 12.31 -0.39
N GLN A 121 -1.89 11.83 -0.54
CA GLN A 121 -3.04 12.32 0.20
C GLN A 121 -4.00 11.18 0.49
N ILE A 122 -4.71 11.28 1.60
CA ILE A 122 -5.83 10.39 1.93
C ILE A 122 -7.15 11.11 1.64
N PHE A 123 -8.11 10.37 1.13
CA PHE A 123 -9.47 10.83 0.88
C PHE A 123 -10.45 9.88 1.57
N ASP A 124 -11.60 10.40 2.01
CA ASP A 124 -12.66 9.53 2.52
C ASP A 124 -13.05 8.49 1.45
N ILE A 125 -13.35 7.28 1.86
CA ILE A 125 -13.69 6.19 0.94
C ILE A 125 -14.93 6.50 0.08
N ASN A 126 -15.74 7.49 0.49
CA ASN A 126 -16.93 7.93 -0.25
C ASN A 126 -16.65 9.09 -1.20
N ASP A 127 -15.44 9.65 -1.21
CA ASP A 127 -15.05 10.69 -2.14
C ASP A 127 -14.87 10.12 -3.55
N GLU A 128 -15.01 10.98 -4.56
CA GLU A 128 -14.91 10.60 -5.98
C GLU A 128 -13.55 9.97 -6.29
N GLU A 129 -12.49 10.47 -5.68
CA GLU A 129 -11.12 10.01 -5.85
C GLU A 129 -10.93 8.54 -5.41
N CYS A 130 -11.74 8.08 -4.45
CA CYS A 130 -11.72 6.72 -3.91
C CYS A 130 -12.72 5.76 -4.56
N GLU A 131 -13.52 6.19 -5.55
CA GLU A 131 -14.58 5.37 -6.14
C GLU A 131 -14.08 3.99 -6.61
N ALA A 132 -12.93 3.95 -7.29
CA ALA A 132 -12.35 2.69 -7.76
C ALA A 132 -11.88 1.78 -6.60
N ALA A 133 -11.43 2.34 -5.47
CA ALA A 133 -11.10 1.59 -4.27
C ALA A 133 -12.37 1.00 -3.63
N LYS A 134 -13.40 1.82 -3.49
CA LYS A 134 -14.70 1.42 -2.95
C LYS A 134 -15.31 0.26 -3.73
N LEU A 135 -15.35 0.36 -5.05
CA LEU A 135 -15.87 -0.71 -5.93
C LEU A 135 -15.09 -2.02 -5.76
N ARG A 136 -13.75 -1.96 -5.59
CA ARG A 136 -12.95 -3.15 -5.31
C ARG A 136 -13.31 -3.78 -3.95
N LEU A 137 -13.42 -2.96 -2.90
CA LEU A 137 -13.79 -3.42 -1.56
C LEU A 137 -15.18 -4.06 -1.54
N GLU A 138 -16.15 -3.47 -2.22
CA GLU A 138 -17.50 -4.00 -2.36
C GLU A 138 -17.50 -5.34 -3.12
N SER A 139 -16.70 -5.48 -4.18
CA SER A 139 -16.54 -6.73 -4.92
C SER A 139 -15.98 -7.86 -4.05
N TRP A 140 -15.24 -7.52 -2.99
CA TRP A 140 -14.72 -8.47 -1.99
C TRP A 140 -15.67 -8.70 -0.81
N GLY A 141 -16.89 -8.17 -0.90
CA GLY A 141 -17.94 -8.36 0.09
C GLY A 141 -17.88 -7.41 1.29
N LYS A 142 -17.05 -6.35 1.24
CA LYS A 142 -17.07 -5.27 2.23
C LYS A 142 -18.15 -4.27 1.84
N LEU A 143 -19.38 -4.51 2.31
CA LEU A 143 -20.49 -3.58 2.12
C LEU A 143 -20.29 -2.35 3.02
N ALA A 144 -20.40 -1.13 2.45
CA ALA A 144 -20.22 0.14 3.14
C ALA A 144 -18.89 0.22 3.91
N PRO A 145 -17.72 0.17 3.23
CA PRO A 145 -16.44 0.34 3.91
C PRO A 145 -16.34 1.73 4.54
N GLU A 146 -15.77 1.80 5.75
CA GLU A 146 -15.46 3.03 6.46
C GLU A 146 -13.94 3.22 6.51
N GLY A 147 -13.48 4.46 6.37
CA GLY A 147 -12.06 4.83 6.36
C GLY A 147 -11.69 5.67 5.16
N SER A 148 -10.42 5.67 4.81
CA SER A 148 -9.86 6.48 3.73
C SER A 148 -9.09 5.63 2.73
N CYS A 149 -8.96 6.09 1.48
CA CYS A 149 -8.02 5.52 0.52
C CYS A 149 -6.75 6.39 0.45
N LEU A 150 -5.58 5.77 0.20
CA LEU A 150 -4.34 6.48 -0.03
C LEU A 150 -4.07 6.62 -1.52
N ILE A 151 -3.93 7.86 -1.96
CA ILE A 151 -3.68 8.22 -3.35
C ILE A 151 -2.30 8.85 -3.49
N ARG A 152 -1.57 8.38 -4.50
CA ARG A 152 -0.33 8.97 -4.98
C ARG A 152 -0.62 9.82 -6.20
N PHE A 153 -0.18 11.08 -6.14
CA PHE A 153 -0.19 12.03 -7.25
C PHE A 153 1.23 12.11 -7.83
N PHE A 154 1.33 12.28 -9.13
CA PHE A 154 2.62 12.55 -9.76
C PHE A 154 2.47 13.42 -10.99
N TRP A 155 3.41 14.34 -11.17
CA TRP A 155 3.45 15.24 -12.31
C TRP A 155 4.53 14.77 -13.28
N PRO A 156 4.19 14.59 -14.57
CA PRO A 156 5.17 14.19 -15.60
C PRO A 156 6.31 15.19 -15.78
N MET A 157 6.06 16.46 -15.50
CA MET A 157 7.04 17.56 -15.54
C MET A 157 7.29 18.07 -14.11
N LEU A 158 8.51 18.54 -13.86
CA LEU A 158 8.89 19.01 -12.52
C LEU A 158 8.20 20.33 -12.17
N ASP A 159 8.30 21.31 -13.08
CA ASP A 159 7.67 22.60 -12.88
C ASP A 159 6.20 22.54 -13.31
N ARG A 160 5.34 23.04 -12.43
CA ARG A 160 3.88 23.01 -12.64
C ARG A 160 3.48 24.23 -13.48
N ALA A 161 3.10 24.02 -14.73
CA ALA A 161 2.33 25.00 -15.45
C ALA A 161 0.87 24.97 -14.98
N SER A 162 0.15 26.07 -15.12
CA SER A 162 -1.25 26.23 -14.68
C SER A 162 -2.22 25.16 -15.24
N GLU A 163 -1.84 24.47 -16.30
CA GLU A 163 -2.65 23.42 -16.95
C GLU A 163 -2.09 22.00 -16.74
N THR A 164 -1.05 21.83 -15.90
CA THR A 164 -0.47 20.51 -15.69
C THR A 164 -1.25 19.73 -14.65
N GLU A 165 -2.10 18.82 -15.10
CA GLU A 165 -2.83 17.91 -14.22
C GLU A 165 -1.92 16.82 -13.67
N ALA A 166 -2.10 16.50 -12.37
CA ALA A 166 -1.47 15.36 -11.76
C ALA A 166 -2.10 14.06 -12.27
N LYS A 167 -1.26 13.05 -12.52
CA LYS A 167 -1.74 11.67 -12.69
C LYS A 167 -1.89 11.05 -11.30
N THR A 168 -2.96 10.28 -11.10
CA THR A 168 -3.31 9.68 -9.82
C THR A 168 -3.12 8.17 -9.84
N GLN A 169 -2.82 7.60 -8.68
CA GLN A 169 -2.72 6.16 -8.48
C GLN A 169 -3.15 5.81 -7.05
N ILE A 170 -4.19 5.00 -6.90
CA ILE A 170 -4.56 4.46 -5.60
C ILE A 170 -3.49 3.44 -5.18
N LEU A 171 -2.87 3.65 -4.02
CA LEU A 171 -1.86 2.77 -3.45
C LEU A 171 -2.46 1.78 -2.44
N LEU A 172 -3.39 2.26 -1.61
CA LEU A 172 -4.12 1.47 -0.62
C LEU A 172 -5.61 1.79 -0.70
N ASP A 173 -6.41 0.75 -0.81
CA ASP A 173 -7.86 0.89 -0.95
C ASP A 173 -8.53 1.28 0.37
N LEU A 174 -7.93 0.91 1.50
CA LEU A 174 -8.49 1.24 2.82
C LEU A 174 -7.36 1.43 3.83
N VAL A 175 -7.41 2.58 4.49
CA VAL A 175 -6.47 3.03 5.53
C VAL A 175 -7.29 3.65 6.66
N GLU A 176 -6.92 3.38 7.90
CA GLU A 176 -7.51 4.02 9.08
C GLU A 176 -6.77 5.30 9.46
N ASP A 177 -5.43 5.24 9.43
CA ASP A 177 -4.57 6.37 9.81
C ASP A 177 -3.22 6.31 9.12
N ILE A 178 -2.63 7.48 8.83
CA ILE A 178 -1.28 7.63 8.30
C ILE A 178 -0.57 8.77 9.00
N GLU A 179 0.62 8.48 9.50
CA GLU A 179 1.54 9.47 10.04
C GLU A 179 2.87 9.40 9.28
N ILE A 180 3.34 10.55 8.83
CA ILE A 180 4.61 10.70 8.10
C ILE A 180 5.51 11.66 8.87
N GLU A 181 6.74 11.24 9.13
CA GLU A 181 7.70 12.04 9.89
C GLU A 181 9.06 12.07 9.18
N LEU A 182 9.74 13.20 9.33
CA LEU A 182 11.12 13.38 8.88
C LEU A 182 12.05 13.56 10.07
N LEU A 183 13.19 12.87 10.05
CA LEU A 183 14.27 13.06 11.01
C LEU A 183 15.22 14.12 10.49
N ALA A 184 15.32 15.25 11.18
CA ALA A 184 16.25 16.31 10.85
C ALA A 184 17.05 16.73 12.08
N THR A 185 18.22 17.35 11.81
CA THR A 185 19.08 17.92 12.85
C THR A 185 18.80 19.40 12.93
N THR A 186 18.29 19.87 14.06
CA THR A 186 18.08 21.31 14.29
C THR A 186 19.35 21.93 14.84
N GLN A 187 19.80 23.00 14.20
CA GLN A 187 20.79 23.90 14.79
C GLN A 187 20.03 25.00 15.54
N THR A 188 19.84 24.85 16.83
CA THR A 188 19.29 25.94 17.65
C THR A 188 20.33 27.07 17.66
N PRO A 189 19.96 28.32 17.31
CA PRO A 189 20.87 29.47 17.47
C PRO A 189 21.12 29.63 18.97
N VAL A 190 22.32 29.44 19.41
CA VAL A 190 22.71 29.59 20.80
C VAL A 190 23.46 30.88 20.98
N ASP A 191 23.12 31.58 22.06
CA ASP A 191 23.94 32.64 22.62
C ASP A 191 25.39 32.19 22.71
N GLN A 192 26.34 33.12 22.40
CA GLN A 192 27.74 32.90 22.06
C GLN A 192 28.63 32.09 23.05
N GLU A 193 28.06 31.46 24.09
CA GLU A 193 28.84 30.75 25.12
C GLU A 193 28.48 29.28 25.38
N SER A 194 27.48 28.69 24.70
CA SER A 194 27.09 27.29 24.95
C SER A 194 27.41 26.39 23.75
N LYS A 195 28.20 25.35 23.97
CA LYS A 195 28.47 24.30 23.00
C LYS A 195 27.17 23.53 22.72
N THR A 196 26.50 23.81 21.62
CA THR A 196 25.28 23.10 21.24
C THR A 196 25.63 21.75 20.63
N THR A 197 25.12 20.73 21.22
CA THR A 197 25.07 19.41 20.57
C THR A 197 23.90 19.44 19.59
N PRO A 198 24.10 19.14 18.31
CA PRO A 198 22.99 19.08 17.37
C PRO A 198 22.00 18.00 17.82
N GLU A 199 20.76 18.39 18.08
CA GLU A 199 19.69 17.46 18.43
C GLU A 199 18.98 16.98 17.16
N ARG A 200 18.75 15.67 17.10
CA ARG A 200 17.95 15.04 16.04
C ARG A 200 16.53 14.86 16.53
N ASN A 201 15.58 15.45 15.83
CA ASN A 201 14.17 15.37 16.17
C ASN A 201 13.34 14.88 14.97
N TRP A 202 12.22 14.22 15.28
CA TRP A 202 11.21 13.85 14.30
C TRP A 202 10.22 14.99 14.13
N TYR A 203 9.90 15.32 12.88
CA TYR A 203 9.00 16.41 12.49
C TYR A 203 7.87 15.84 11.64
N THR A 204 6.63 16.15 12.02
CA THR A 204 5.42 15.84 11.23
C THR A 204 5.10 16.93 10.21
N GLN A 205 5.68 18.13 10.37
CA GLN A 205 5.56 19.27 9.47
C GLN A 205 6.93 19.66 8.90
N TRP A 206 7.00 19.90 7.59
CA TRP A 206 8.25 20.28 6.93
C TRP A 206 7.98 21.17 5.70
N PRO A 207 8.77 22.25 5.40
CA PRO A 207 9.87 22.77 6.23
C PRO A 207 9.41 23.26 7.59
N ASN A 208 10.28 23.12 8.61
CA ASN A 208 9.94 23.59 9.94
C ASN A 208 10.01 25.12 10.00
N LEU A 209 8.84 25.75 10.09
CA LEU A 209 8.70 27.21 10.13
C LEU A 209 9.29 27.85 11.41
N GLN A 210 9.50 27.08 12.47
CA GLN A 210 10.01 27.59 13.74
C GLN A 210 11.52 27.83 13.72
N THR A 211 12.28 27.08 12.93
CA THR A 211 13.73 27.23 12.80
C THR A 211 14.13 28.26 11.76
N GLY A 212 13.25 28.64 10.85
CA GLY A 212 13.54 29.60 9.78
C GLY A 212 14.61 29.16 8.78
N ASP A 213 15.17 27.95 8.96
CA ASP A 213 16.27 27.45 8.16
C ASP A 213 15.79 26.39 7.17
N THR A 214 15.58 26.82 5.92
CA THR A 214 15.20 25.95 4.78
C THR A 214 16.37 25.12 4.25
N LYS A 215 17.56 25.25 4.86
CA LYS A 215 18.78 24.57 4.41
C LYS A 215 19.00 23.20 5.08
N GLU A 216 18.25 22.90 6.13
CA GLU A 216 18.34 21.58 6.77
C GLU A 216 17.76 20.51 5.86
N ILE A 217 18.51 19.43 5.69
CA ILE A 217 18.12 18.30 4.86
C ILE A 217 17.73 17.15 5.80
N PRO A 218 16.51 16.63 5.72
CA PRO A 218 16.10 15.48 6.54
C PRO A 218 16.97 14.25 6.22
N THR A 219 17.35 13.49 7.23
CA THR A 219 18.25 12.32 7.09
C THR A 219 17.51 11.00 7.05
N ALA A 220 16.25 10.97 7.49
CA ALA A 220 15.39 9.79 7.41
C ALA A 220 13.93 10.19 7.29
N MET A 221 13.13 9.28 6.74
CA MET A 221 11.67 9.38 6.66
C MET A 221 11.04 8.15 7.29
N ARG A 222 10.02 8.35 8.12
CA ARG A 222 9.24 7.29 8.75
C ARG A 222 7.78 7.42 8.38
N TRP A 223 7.19 6.30 7.98
CA TRP A 223 5.75 6.17 7.76
C TRP A 223 5.17 5.20 8.75
N ARG A 224 4.12 5.58 9.45
CA ARG A 224 3.27 4.70 10.25
C ARG A 224 1.89 4.70 9.63
N ILE A 225 1.41 3.52 9.28
CA ILE A 225 0.15 3.33 8.59
C ILE A 225 -0.66 2.31 9.37
N THR A 226 -1.87 2.68 9.76
CA THR A 226 -2.82 1.76 10.40
C THR A 226 -3.79 1.24 9.36
N LEU A 227 -3.79 -0.08 9.19
CA LEU A 227 -4.61 -0.78 8.22
C LEU A 227 -5.66 -1.63 8.93
N PRO A 228 -6.91 -1.67 8.45
CA PRO A 228 -7.92 -2.59 8.96
C PRO A 228 -7.42 -4.03 8.89
N GLU A 229 -7.71 -4.82 9.94
CA GLU A 229 -7.39 -6.26 10.03
C GLU A 229 -5.89 -6.61 10.13
N ILE A 230 -4.97 -5.69 9.83
CA ILE A 230 -3.51 -5.90 9.91
C ILE A 230 -2.92 -5.17 11.12
N GLY A 231 -3.47 -3.99 11.43
CA GLY A 231 -2.94 -3.10 12.45
C GLY A 231 -1.89 -2.15 11.91
N GLN A 232 -1.03 -1.63 12.80
CA GLN A 232 -0.03 -0.63 12.45
C GLN A 232 1.20 -1.26 11.78
N VAL A 233 1.58 -0.69 10.65
CA VAL A 233 2.79 -1.03 9.89
C VAL A 233 3.71 0.18 9.89
N GLU A 234 4.95 0.01 10.33
CA GLU A 234 5.96 1.06 10.32
C GLU A 234 7.03 0.77 9.25
N ARG A 235 7.45 1.82 8.54
CA ARG A 235 8.54 1.81 7.58
C ARG A 235 9.47 2.98 7.82
N LEU A 236 10.77 2.71 7.75
CA LEU A 236 11.84 3.69 7.94
C LEU A 236 12.81 3.61 6.76
N TRP A 237 13.09 4.76 6.16
CA TRP A 237 14.09 4.91 5.10
C TRP A 237 15.12 5.94 5.51
N LEU A 238 16.39 5.67 5.21
CA LEU A 238 17.44 6.68 5.24
C LEU A 238 17.39 7.45 3.92
N LEU A 239 17.44 8.76 4.02
CA LEU A 239 17.47 9.65 2.86
C LEU A 239 18.94 9.88 2.49
N ALA A 240 19.36 9.34 1.35
CA ALA A 240 20.68 9.59 0.80
C ALA A 240 20.54 10.71 -0.23
N TYR A 241 21.05 11.90 0.10
CA TYR A 241 21.21 12.96 -0.89
C TYR A 241 22.63 12.85 -1.44
N ASP A 242 22.76 12.70 -2.76
CA ASP A 242 24.02 12.98 -3.39
C ASP A 242 24.27 14.49 -3.27
N ASP A 243 25.31 14.87 -2.54
CA ASP A 243 25.86 16.23 -2.54
C ASP A 243 26.40 16.51 -3.95
N GLN A 244 25.55 17.10 -4.82
CA GLN A 244 25.96 17.61 -6.12
C GLN A 244 26.16 19.11 -6.07
#